data_a86424018c390fc33203d9b05034f4f8
#
_entry.id   a86424018c390fc33203d9b05034f4f8
#
_cell.length_a   1.000
_cell.length_b   1.000
_cell.length_c   1.000
_cell.angle_alpha   90.00
_cell.angle_beta   90.00
_cell.angle_gamma   90.00
#
_symmetry.space_group_name_H-M   'P 1'
#
loop_
_entity.id
_entity.type
_entity.pdbx_description
1 polymer ?
#
loop_
_entity_poly.entity_id
_entity_poly.type
_entity_poly.pdbx_seq_one_letter_code
_entity_poly.pdbx_strand_id
1 'polypeptide(L)'
;MEELQYHEQRDLKNEKKLQELLAFLPPFCADFFRGIEPATSSMTRLSYAYDISMFFAFIRNLKPELSDLETNEISMNDFSEITVTDLERYLEYLKYRPDDPDHKNTNKEAGIKRKFFSLKSFYGYFYRTGQIKTNPTLSMQVPRIREKEIVRLNQEEIRKLIK
;
A
#
# COMPACT_ATOMS: atom_id res chain seq x y z
N MET A 1 -10.49 -8.87 -36.87
CA MET A 1 -10.17 -8.73 -35.42
C MET A 1 -10.38 -7.29 -35.02
N GLU A 2 -11.27 -7.07 -34.08
CA GLU A 2 -11.44 -5.72 -33.53
C GLU A 2 -10.22 -5.35 -32.69
N GLU A 3 -9.67 -4.16 -32.93
CA GLU A 3 -8.62 -3.63 -32.07
C GLU A 3 -9.22 -3.30 -30.71
N LEU A 4 -8.55 -3.72 -29.62
CA LEU A 4 -8.94 -3.38 -28.28
C LEU A 4 -8.84 -1.86 -28.11
N GLN A 5 -9.82 -1.27 -27.41
CA GLN A 5 -9.77 0.14 -27.09
C GLN A 5 -8.62 0.42 -26.10
N TYR A 6 -8.14 1.67 -26.08
CA TYR A 6 -6.98 2.07 -25.30
C TYR A 6 -7.10 1.65 -23.83
N HIS A 7 -8.28 1.84 -23.22
CA HIS A 7 -8.49 1.48 -21.82
C HIS A 7 -8.47 -0.04 -21.59
N GLU A 8 -8.92 -0.83 -22.55
CA GLU A 8 -8.88 -2.30 -22.48
C GLU A 8 -7.44 -2.79 -22.58
N GLN A 9 -6.63 -2.20 -23.46
CA GLN A 9 -5.21 -2.51 -23.58
C GLN A 9 -4.46 -2.18 -22.30
N ARG A 10 -4.78 -1.04 -21.70
CA ARG A 10 -4.19 -0.62 -20.42
C ARG A 10 -4.56 -1.60 -19.30
N ASP A 11 -5.82 -2.02 -19.24
CA ASP A 11 -6.30 -2.97 -18.22
C ASP A 11 -5.61 -4.32 -18.35
N LEU A 12 -5.45 -4.83 -19.57
CA LEU A 12 -4.72 -6.08 -19.81
C LEU A 12 -3.27 -5.97 -19.40
N LYS A 13 -2.63 -4.85 -19.70
CA LYS A 13 -1.23 -4.59 -19.30
C LYS A 13 -1.09 -4.54 -17.79
N ASN A 14 -2.02 -3.87 -17.11
CA ASN A 14 -2.02 -3.77 -15.65
C ASN A 14 -2.24 -5.14 -15.01
N GLU A 15 -3.18 -5.93 -15.53
CA GLU A 15 -3.43 -7.28 -15.02
C GLU A 15 -2.23 -8.20 -15.20
N LYS A 16 -1.56 -8.12 -16.35
CA LYS A 16 -0.34 -8.89 -16.57
C LYS A 16 0.74 -8.53 -15.56
N LYS A 17 0.93 -7.24 -15.32
CA LYS A 17 1.92 -6.75 -14.35
C LYS A 17 1.55 -7.18 -12.93
N LEU A 18 0.26 -7.16 -12.60
CA LEU A 18 -0.24 -7.63 -11.31
C LEU A 18 0.11 -9.12 -11.12
N GLN A 19 -0.13 -9.96 -12.12
CA GLN A 19 0.20 -11.38 -12.04
C GLN A 19 1.70 -11.61 -11.86
N GLU A 20 2.52 -10.82 -12.54
CA GLU A 20 3.98 -10.88 -12.36
C GLU A 20 4.39 -10.55 -10.92
N LEU A 21 3.79 -9.52 -10.32
CA LEU A 21 4.06 -9.15 -8.93
C LEU A 21 3.57 -10.21 -7.94
N LEU A 22 2.41 -10.80 -8.20
CA LEU A 22 1.85 -11.84 -7.32
C LEU A 22 2.76 -13.07 -7.21
N ALA A 23 3.56 -13.35 -8.24
CA ALA A 23 4.50 -14.46 -8.20
C ALA A 23 5.57 -14.28 -7.12
N PHE A 24 5.86 -13.05 -6.74
CA PHE A 24 6.86 -12.72 -5.71
C PHE A 24 6.24 -12.41 -4.35
N LEU A 25 4.91 -12.40 -4.24
CA LEU A 25 4.19 -12.12 -3.01
C LEU A 25 3.73 -13.42 -2.35
N PRO A 26 3.41 -13.38 -1.05
CA PRO A 26 2.83 -14.57 -0.40
C PRO A 26 1.60 -15.07 -1.17
N PRO A 27 1.43 -16.39 -1.30
CA PRO A 27 0.32 -16.95 -2.10
C PRO A 27 -1.07 -16.49 -1.66
N PHE A 28 -1.27 -16.19 -0.37
CA PHE A 28 -2.57 -15.73 0.12
C PHE A 28 -2.95 -14.35 -0.44
N CYS A 29 -2.00 -13.58 -0.95
CA CYS A 29 -2.29 -12.27 -1.54
C CYS A 29 -3.22 -12.37 -2.75
N ALA A 30 -3.18 -13.47 -3.49
CA ALA A 30 -4.06 -13.69 -4.63
C ALA A 30 -5.54 -13.65 -4.23
N ASP A 31 -5.86 -14.14 -3.03
CA ASP A 31 -7.23 -14.12 -2.51
C ASP A 31 -7.73 -12.69 -2.33
N PHE A 32 -6.88 -11.82 -1.79
CA PHE A 32 -7.21 -10.40 -1.62
C PHE A 32 -7.53 -9.74 -2.97
N PHE A 33 -6.67 -9.91 -3.96
CA PHE A 33 -6.86 -9.27 -5.26
C PHE A 33 -8.09 -9.79 -5.99
N ARG A 34 -8.40 -11.08 -5.83
CA ARG A 34 -9.65 -11.64 -6.34
C ARG A 34 -10.85 -11.02 -5.64
N GLY A 35 -10.75 -10.86 -4.33
CA GLY A 35 -11.86 -10.32 -3.52
C GLY A 35 -12.19 -8.87 -3.81
N ILE A 36 -11.20 -8.05 -4.14
CA ILE A 36 -11.43 -6.62 -4.42
C ILE A 36 -11.66 -6.30 -5.89
N GLU A 37 -11.47 -7.27 -6.78
CA GLU A 37 -11.60 -7.04 -8.22
C GLU A 37 -12.91 -6.37 -8.63
N PRO A 38 -14.09 -6.84 -8.15
CA PRO A 38 -15.36 -6.24 -8.57
C PRO A 38 -15.53 -4.76 -8.20
N ALA A 39 -14.83 -4.29 -7.19
CA ALA A 39 -15.00 -2.94 -6.65
C ALA A 39 -13.85 -2.00 -6.99
N THR A 40 -12.86 -2.46 -7.76
CA THR A 40 -11.64 -1.68 -8.02
C THR A 40 -11.26 -1.71 -9.50
N SER A 41 -10.52 -0.68 -9.94
CA SER A 41 -9.92 -0.67 -11.27
C SER A 41 -8.63 -1.47 -11.28
N SER A 42 -8.18 -1.85 -12.49
CA SER A 42 -6.89 -2.52 -12.66
C SER A 42 -5.72 -1.67 -12.16
N MET A 43 -5.80 -0.36 -12.34
CA MET A 43 -4.77 0.58 -11.86
C MET A 43 -4.71 0.58 -10.33
N THR A 44 -5.85 0.60 -9.66
CA THR A 44 -5.92 0.55 -8.20
C THR A 44 -5.32 -0.75 -7.67
N ARG A 45 -5.67 -1.88 -8.27
CA ARG A 45 -5.12 -3.17 -7.85
C ARG A 45 -3.61 -3.24 -8.03
N LEU A 46 -3.12 -2.75 -9.18
CA LEU A 46 -1.68 -2.70 -9.44
C LEU A 46 -0.96 -1.82 -8.42
N SER A 47 -1.53 -0.66 -8.11
CA SER A 47 -1.00 0.25 -7.10
C SER A 47 -0.94 -0.43 -5.72
N TYR A 48 -1.99 -1.14 -5.34
CA TYR A 48 -2.01 -1.91 -4.09
C TYR A 48 -0.94 -3.00 -4.08
N ALA A 49 -0.72 -3.67 -5.21
CA ALA A 49 0.30 -4.72 -5.29
C ALA A 49 1.70 -4.15 -5.04
N TYR A 50 2.01 -3.00 -5.60
CA TYR A 50 3.29 -2.33 -5.33
C TYR A 50 3.42 -1.94 -3.85
N ASP A 51 2.36 -1.39 -3.27
CA ASP A 51 2.36 -1.00 -1.85
C ASP A 51 2.56 -2.22 -0.95
N ILE A 52 1.87 -3.32 -1.24
CA ILE A 52 1.98 -4.56 -0.46
C ILE A 52 3.36 -5.18 -0.63
N SER A 53 3.95 -5.12 -1.82
CA SER A 53 5.32 -5.60 -2.06
C SER A 53 6.32 -4.84 -1.21
N MET A 54 6.20 -3.52 -1.15
CA MET A 54 7.06 -2.68 -0.32
C MET A 54 6.90 -3.00 1.16
N PHE A 55 5.67 -3.22 1.59
CA PHE A 55 5.37 -3.58 2.97
C PHE A 55 6.04 -4.90 3.37
N PHE A 56 5.88 -5.95 2.57
CA PHE A 56 6.50 -7.23 2.89
C PHE A 56 8.03 -7.19 2.84
N ALA A 57 8.60 -6.41 1.94
CA ALA A 57 10.05 -6.21 1.92
C ALA A 57 10.54 -5.58 3.23
N PHE A 58 9.82 -4.58 3.74
CA PHE A 58 10.14 -3.96 5.02
C PHE A 58 9.99 -4.95 6.18
N ILE A 59 8.90 -5.70 6.22
CA ILE A 59 8.63 -6.65 7.30
C ILE A 59 9.69 -7.75 7.34
N ARG A 60 10.14 -8.25 6.20
CA ARG A 60 11.23 -9.25 6.13
C ARG A 60 12.51 -8.72 6.79
N ASN A 61 12.84 -7.48 6.53
CA ASN A 61 14.04 -6.87 7.09
C ASN A 61 13.90 -6.53 8.57
N LEU A 62 12.68 -6.23 9.00
CA LEU A 62 12.41 -5.88 10.40
C LEU A 62 12.42 -7.09 11.32
N LYS A 63 11.88 -8.23 10.86
CA LYS A 63 11.72 -9.43 11.69
C LYS A 63 12.81 -10.45 11.38
N PRO A 64 13.69 -10.76 12.36
CA PRO A 64 14.78 -11.71 12.12
C PRO A 64 14.31 -13.09 11.67
N GLU A 65 13.16 -13.56 12.18
CA GLU A 65 12.58 -14.86 11.84
C GLU A 65 12.13 -14.95 10.38
N LEU A 66 11.95 -13.82 9.71
CA LEU A 66 11.54 -13.77 8.31
C LEU A 66 12.67 -13.42 7.35
N SER A 67 13.84 -13.02 7.88
CA SER A 67 14.93 -12.48 7.06
C SER A 67 15.54 -13.49 6.10
N ASP A 68 15.46 -14.79 6.42
CA ASP A 68 15.99 -15.85 5.57
C ASP A 68 14.95 -16.38 4.56
N LEU A 69 13.72 -15.93 4.66
CA LEU A 69 12.64 -16.34 3.74
C LEU A 69 12.59 -15.42 2.53
N GLU A 70 12.21 -15.99 1.38
CA GLU A 70 11.74 -15.17 0.27
C GLU A 70 10.36 -14.61 0.63
N THR A 71 9.97 -13.50 0.02
CA THR A 71 8.67 -12.88 0.31
C THR A 71 7.52 -13.86 0.08
N ASN A 72 7.58 -14.67 -0.98
CA ASN A 72 6.52 -15.64 -1.29
C ASN A 72 6.50 -16.85 -0.37
N GLU A 73 7.45 -16.95 0.55
CA GLU A 73 7.47 -18.01 1.57
C GLU A 73 6.82 -17.58 2.89
N ILE A 74 6.45 -16.32 3.03
CA ILE A 74 5.76 -15.81 4.21
C ILE A 74 4.38 -16.45 4.31
N SER A 75 4.10 -17.11 5.43
CA SER A 75 2.84 -17.82 5.64
C SER A 75 1.76 -16.89 6.21
N MET A 76 0.51 -17.36 6.15
CA MET A 76 -0.60 -16.66 6.82
C MET A 76 -0.36 -16.54 8.32
N ASN A 77 0.27 -17.55 8.94
CA ASN A 77 0.63 -17.50 10.35
C ASN A 77 1.64 -16.38 10.64
N ASP A 78 2.67 -16.26 9.81
CA ASP A 78 3.65 -15.17 9.92
C ASP A 78 2.96 -13.81 9.80
N PHE A 79 2.06 -13.68 8.83
CA PHE A 79 1.29 -12.46 8.61
C PHE A 79 0.43 -12.12 9.83
N SER A 80 -0.20 -13.13 10.45
CA SER A 80 -1.05 -12.94 11.61
C SER A 80 -0.31 -12.47 12.86
N GLU A 81 1.01 -12.67 12.90
CA GLU A 81 1.86 -12.26 14.02
C GLU A 81 2.40 -10.82 13.90
N ILE A 82 2.15 -10.15 12.78
CA ILE A 82 2.55 -8.76 12.60
C ILE A 82 1.71 -7.88 13.55
N THR A 83 2.40 -7.04 14.33
CA THR A 83 1.78 -6.24 15.38
C THR A 83 1.52 -4.80 14.95
N VAL A 84 0.73 -4.07 15.75
CA VAL A 84 0.53 -2.62 15.57
C VAL A 84 1.88 -1.90 15.58
N THR A 85 2.78 -2.27 16.48
CA THR A 85 4.13 -1.65 16.55
C THR A 85 4.89 -1.84 15.26
N ASP A 86 4.81 -3.04 14.66
CA ASP A 86 5.47 -3.30 13.37
C ASP A 86 4.94 -2.37 12.28
N LEU A 87 3.63 -2.17 12.24
CA LEU A 87 2.99 -1.28 11.26
C LEU A 87 3.33 0.18 11.50
N GLU A 88 3.39 0.60 12.76
CA GLU A 88 3.81 1.96 13.11
C GLU A 88 5.25 2.22 12.67
N ARG A 89 6.13 1.24 12.85
CA ARG A 89 7.52 1.32 12.36
C ARG A 89 7.57 1.41 10.84
N TYR A 90 6.67 0.72 10.15
CA TYR A 90 6.59 0.82 8.70
C TYR A 90 6.22 2.24 8.26
N LEU A 91 5.23 2.87 8.90
CA LEU A 91 4.85 4.24 8.58
C LEU A 91 5.99 5.22 8.88
N GLU A 92 6.73 5.00 9.96
CA GLU A 92 7.91 5.79 10.28
C GLU A 92 8.98 5.63 9.19
N TYR A 93 9.23 4.40 8.74
CA TYR A 93 10.14 4.13 7.65
C TYR A 93 9.74 4.87 6.37
N LEU A 94 8.47 4.86 6.02
CA LEU A 94 7.98 5.57 4.83
C LEU A 94 8.22 7.07 4.92
N LYS A 95 8.11 7.62 6.12
CA LYS A 95 8.28 9.05 6.35
C LYS A 95 9.75 9.48 6.25
N TYR A 96 10.65 8.70 6.83
CA TYR A 96 12.05 9.10 6.97
C TYR A 96 12.99 8.43 5.97
N ARG A 97 12.65 7.24 5.46
CA ARG A 97 13.44 6.49 4.47
C ARG A 97 14.95 6.58 4.75
N PRO A 98 15.45 5.95 5.84
CA PRO A 98 16.86 6.03 6.19
C PRO A 98 17.81 5.43 5.14
N ASP A 99 17.27 4.61 4.24
CA ASP A 99 17.98 4.03 3.11
C ASP A 99 18.12 5.02 1.93
N ASP A 100 17.53 6.20 2.04
CA ASP A 100 17.57 7.24 1.01
C ASP A 100 17.94 8.58 1.64
N PRO A 101 19.24 8.82 1.92
CA PRO A 101 19.68 10.04 2.62
C PRO A 101 19.42 11.33 1.84
N ASP A 102 19.26 11.26 0.52
CA ASP A 102 18.97 12.42 -0.32
C ASP A 102 17.47 12.75 -0.39
N HIS A 103 16.64 11.97 0.26
CA HIS A 103 15.18 12.13 0.33
C HIS A 103 14.47 12.16 -1.04
N LYS A 104 15.09 11.57 -2.06
CA LYS A 104 14.51 11.51 -3.41
C LYS A 104 13.30 10.59 -3.49
N ASN A 105 13.33 9.50 -2.69
CA ASN A 105 12.27 8.50 -2.65
C ASN A 105 11.41 8.61 -1.39
N THR A 106 11.56 9.68 -0.62
CA THR A 106 10.74 9.92 0.57
C THR A 106 9.28 10.11 0.14
N ASN A 107 8.38 9.38 0.78
CA ASN A 107 6.96 9.50 0.49
C ASN A 107 6.43 10.82 1.02
N LYS A 108 5.67 11.53 0.20
CA LYS A 108 4.92 12.70 0.64
C LYS A 108 3.76 12.23 1.53
N GLU A 109 3.23 13.12 2.36
CA GLU A 109 2.14 12.81 3.28
C GLU A 109 0.96 12.11 2.61
N ALA A 110 0.57 12.56 1.41
CA ALA A 110 -0.49 11.93 0.63
C ALA A 110 -0.15 10.49 0.23
N GLY A 111 1.11 10.24 -0.14
CA GLY A 111 1.57 8.90 -0.50
C GLY A 111 1.59 7.95 0.70
N ILE A 112 1.98 8.44 1.87
CA ILE A 112 1.97 7.65 3.11
C ILE A 112 0.53 7.29 3.47
N LYS A 113 -0.38 8.25 3.40
CA LYS A 113 -1.80 8.02 3.67
C LYS A 113 -2.40 6.99 2.71
N ARG A 114 -2.07 7.08 1.43
CA ARG A 114 -2.51 6.11 0.42
C ARG A 114 -2.01 4.70 0.74
N LYS A 115 -0.74 4.56 1.10
CA LYS A 115 -0.16 3.27 1.48
C LYS A 115 -0.78 2.71 2.76
N PHE A 116 -1.09 3.58 3.70
CA PHE A 116 -1.82 3.18 4.91
C PHE A 116 -3.19 2.59 4.56
N PHE A 117 -3.94 3.23 3.66
CA PHE A 117 -5.25 2.73 3.25
C PHE A 117 -5.14 1.44 2.45
N SER A 118 -4.07 1.23 1.67
CA SER A 118 -3.80 -0.06 1.04
C SER A 118 -3.68 -1.16 2.08
N LEU A 119 -2.91 -0.92 3.14
CA LEU A 119 -2.75 -1.87 4.24
C LEU A 119 -4.06 -2.11 4.98
N LYS A 120 -4.81 -1.04 5.22
CA LYS A 120 -6.10 -1.14 5.91
C LYS A 120 -7.08 -2.01 5.11
N SER A 121 -7.10 -1.85 3.80
CA SER A 121 -7.90 -2.68 2.90
C SER A 121 -7.45 -4.14 2.93
N PHE A 122 -6.14 -4.36 2.89
CA PHE A 122 -5.52 -5.69 2.91
C PHE A 122 -5.86 -6.45 4.19
N TYR A 123 -5.57 -5.86 5.35
CA TYR A 123 -5.89 -6.47 6.63
C TYR A 123 -7.39 -6.65 6.82
N GLY A 124 -8.18 -5.67 6.38
CA GLY A 124 -9.63 -5.73 6.48
C GLY A 124 -10.23 -6.91 5.73
N TYR A 125 -9.69 -7.23 4.56
CA TYR A 125 -10.13 -8.39 3.80
C TYR A 125 -9.91 -9.70 4.57
N PHE A 126 -8.70 -9.92 5.07
CA PHE A 126 -8.38 -11.16 5.79
C PHE A 126 -9.10 -11.27 7.13
N TYR A 127 -9.35 -10.14 7.76
CA TYR A 127 -10.13 -10.10 9.00
C TYR A 127 -11.60 -10.46 8.74
N ARG A 128 -12.22 -9.84 7.72
CA ARG A 128 -13.63 -10.13 7.38
C ARG A 128 -13.86 -11.54 6.93
N THR A 129 -12.88 -12.15 6.26
CA THR A 129 -12.99 -13.53 5.77
C THR A 129 -12.58 -14.56 6.82
N GLY A 130 -12.21 -14.11 8.03
CA GLY A 130 -11.89 -14.99 9.14
C GLY A 130 -10.53 -15.65 9.07
N GLN A 131 -9.65 -15.20 8.18
CA GLN A 131 -8.32 -15.78 8.02
C GLN A 131 -7.33 -15.27 9.08
N ILE A 132 -7.59 -14.09 9.65
CA ILE A 132 -6.87 -13.58 10.82
C ILE A 132 -7.88 -13.22 11.90
N LYS A 133 -7.49 -13.38 13.17
CA LYS A 133 -8.37 -13.15 14.33
C LYS A 133 -8.38 -11.70 14.78
N THR A 134 -7.31 -10.96 14.51
CA THR A 134 -7.15 -9.57 14.91
C THR A 134 -6.71 -8.74 13.71
N ASN A 135 -7.12 -7.47 13.72
CA ASN A 135 -6.74 -6.53 12.67
C ASN A 135 -5.98 -5.36 13.30
N PRO A 136 -4.63 -5.35 13.21
CA PRO A 136 -3.83 -4.31 13.84
C PRO A 136 -4.08 -2.92 13.28
N THR A 137 -4.56 -2.80 12.03
CA THR A 137 -4.84 -1.48 11.44
C THR A 137 -5.98 -0.74 12.13
N LEU A 138 -6.86 -1.46 12.84
CA LEU A 138 -7.95 -0.84 13.59
C LEU A 138 -7.48 -0.02 14.78
N SER A 139 -6.28 -0.35 15.31
CA SER A 139 -5.68 0.36 16.45
C SER A 139 -4.75 1.49 16.02
N MET A 140 -4.59 1.71 14.73
CA MET A 140 -3.68 2.72 14.20
C MET A 140 -4.41 4.02 13.92
N GLN A 141 -3.69 5.13 14.04
CA GLN A 141 -4.20 6.44 13.65
C GLN A 141 -3.94 6.69 12.17
N VAL A 142 -4.92 7.31 11.49
CA VAL A 142 -4.78 7.65 10.08
C VAL A 142 -3.72 8.74 9.93
N PRO A 143 -2.72 8.57 9.03
CA PRO A 143 -1.72 9.60 8.79
C PRO A 143 -2.36 10.93 8.35
N ARG A 144 -1.80 12.02 8.85
CA ARG A 144 -2.34 13.37 8.64
C ARG A 144 -1.74 14.01 7.38
N ILE A 145 -2.58 14.70 6.60
CA ILE A 145 -2.13 15.51 5.47
C ILE A 145 -2.27 16.98 5.86
N ARG A 146 -1.22 17.78 5.62
CA ARG A 146 -1.21 19.21 5.90
C ARG A 146 -1.81 20.00 4.72
N GLU A 147 -3.10 19.86 4.50
CA GLU A 147 -3.80 20.55 3.40
C GLU A 147 -4.07 22.02 3.69
N LYS A 148 -4.20 22.41 4.97
CA LYS A 148 -4.59 23.75 5.38
C LYS A 148 -3.62 24.85 4.94
N GLU A 149 -2.34 24.56 4.87
CA GLU A 149 -1.33 25.56 4.46
C GLU A 149 -1.44 25.91 2.99
N ILE A 150 -1.72 24.94 2.14
CA ILE A 150 -1.88 25.12 0.69
C ILE A 150 -3.11 25.96 0.40
N VAL A 151 -4.23 25.69 1.07
CA VAL A 151 -5.48 26.42 0.89
C VAL A 151 -5.34 27.88 1.34
N ARG A 152 -4.62 28.15 2.44
CA ARG A 152 -4.37 29.51 2.94
C ARG A 152 -3.56 30.34 1.94
N LEU A 153 -2.50 29.76 1.39
CA LEU A 153 -1.65 30.45 0.40
C LEU A 153 -2.47 30.83 -0.83
N ASN A 154 -3.29 29.93 -1.34
CA ASN A 154 -4.14 30.20 -2.49
C ASN A 154 -5.16 31.32 -2.22
N GLN A 155 -5.76 31.35 -1.02
CA GLN A 155 -6.70 32.39 -0.66
C GLN A 155 -6.03 33.76 -0.51
N GLU A 156 -4.84 33.83 0.05
CA GLU A 156 -4.08 35.06 0.18
C GLU A 156 -3.62 35.57 -1.18
N GLU A 157 -3.18 34.70 -2.05
CA GLU A 157 -2.81 35.04 -3.42
C GLU A 157 -4.00 35.59 -4.20
N ILE A 158 -5.17 34.98 -4.07
CA ILE A 158 -6.41 35.44 -4.71
C ILE A 158 -6.79 36.83 -4.18
N ARG A 159 -6.69 37.07 -2.88
CA ARG A 159 -6.97 38.37 -2.27
C ARG A 159 -6.01 39.45 -2.78
N LYS A 160 -4.75 39.12 -2.98
CA LYS A 160 -3.77 40.06 -3.54
C LYS A 160 -4.03 40.36 -4.99
N LEU A 161 -4.59 39.42 -5.74
CA LEU A 161 -4.92 39.59 -7.15
C LEU A 161 -6.19 40.44 -7.37
N ILE A 162 -7.11 40.45 -6.40
CA ILE A 162 -8.39 41.18 -6.48
C ILE A 162 -8.20 42.65 -6.11
N LYS A 163 -7.16 43.03 -5.43
CA LYS A 163 -6.79 44.39 -5.13
C LYS A 163 -5.96 45.01 -6.23
#